data_f9623e5d978de42495490c4347aaf1cf
#
_entry.id   f9623e5d978de42495490c4347aaf1cf
#
_cell.length_a   1.000
_cell.length_b   1.000
_cell.length_c   1.000
_cell.angle_alpha   90.00
_cell.angle_beta   90.00
_cell.angle_gamma   90.00
#
_symmetry.space_group_name_H-M   'P 1'
#
loop_
_entity.id
_entity.type
_entity.pdbx_description
1 polymer ?
#
loop_
_entity_poly.entity_id
_entity_poly.type
_entity_poly.pdbx_seq_one_letter_code
_entity_poly.pdbx_strand_id
1 'polypeptide(L)'
;MSQASNKLVEVGVVLQGGGALGAYECGALNALLQLIDEFSAEHHRILLKVVSGVSIGSINAACVVGAKSSADARARLNALWDDLMLETPPFWTHAAQRDLAYFGLPGFYTPRADFWAAPSWTYVYDTRPLLVTLARHVDFTALNASATAFAVTAVEVVTGTLRAFANQPLGKVPATKIEPRHVLASGSLPPAFPWTEIDGMPHWDGGLVDNTPLGLAIDAFSTAPEVDRMLVAMNLYPLRARLPRNLAVVEDRMHELSFGNRLRQDHDTARRINALVETIDDLAALVPPEALDERLRARLDEARRYKIIDAIVNIDMQDPSATLIPTAQNPADDKDGMRDFSPETVDRRRRDGFRFAHDILRPAFENRWRVPDAPQPTPAGS
;
A
#
# COMPACT_ATOMS: atom_id res chain seq x y z
N MET A 1 16.50 35.49 8.90
CA MET A 1 16.39 34.02 9.11
C MET A 1 14.89 33.75 9.23
N SER A 2 14.27 33.27 8.13
CA SER A 2 12.85 32.88 8.08
C SER A 2 12.66 31.70 9.04
N GLN A 3 11.66 31.77 9.94
CA GLN A 3 11.25 30.63 10.75
C GLN A 3 10.78 29.54 9.78
N ALA A 4 11.61 28.53 9.55
CA ALA A 4 11.16 27.32 8.91
C ALA A 4 9.96 26.81 9.71
N SER A 5 8.83 26.63 9.05
CA SER A 5 7.59 26.16 9.66
C SER A 5 7.88 24.82 10.35
N ASN A 6 7.81 24.82 11.68
CA ASN A 6 8.02 23.62 12.52
C ASN A 6 6.77 22.72 12.49
N LYS A 7 6.10 22.68 11.35
CA LYS A 7 4.84 21.97 11.13
C LYS A 7 5.09 20.47 11.09
N LEU A 8 4.28 19.70 11.81
CA LEU A 8 4.31 18.25 11.77
C LEU A 8 3.67 17.75 10.47
N VAL A 9 4.34 16.84 9.78
CA VAL A 9 3.78 16.12 8.63
C VAL A 9 3.53 14.68 9.04
N GLU A 10 2.27 14.27 9.05
CA GLU A 10 1.88 12.87 9.18
C GLU A 10 1.85 12.22 7.80
N VAL A 11 2.57 11.11 7.63
CA VAL A 11 2.62 10.33 6.40
C VAL A 11 1.85 9.03 6.61
N GLY A 12 0.86 8.79 5.78
CA GLY A 12 0.16 7.51 5.68
C GLY A 12 0.56 6.78 4.41
N VAL A 13 0.63 5.46 4.48
CA VAL A 13 0.98 4.61 3.33
C VAL A 13 -0.11 3.57 3.11
N VAL A 14 -0.51 3.40 1.85
CA VAL A 14 -1.45 2.38 1.42
C VAL A 14 -0.79 1.48 0.39
N LEU A 15 -0.77 0.18 0.66
CA LEU A 15 -0.12 -0.86 -0.13
C LEU A 15 -1.16 -1.80 -0.71
N GLN A 16 -1.10 -2.00 -2.02
CA GLN A 16 -2.03 -2.89 -2.73
C GLN A 16 -1.64 -4.36 -2.62
N GLY A 17 -2.62 -5.25 -2.77
CA GLY A 17 -2.38 -6.65 -3.05
C GLY A 17 -1.93 -6.86 -4.49
N GLY A 18 -1.04 -7.82 -4.73
CA GLY A 18 -0.52 -8.06 -6.09
C GLY A 18 0.53 -9.16 -6.21
N GLY A 19 0.69 -10.04 -5.21
CA GLY A 19 1.66 -11.13 -5.25
C GLY A 19 3.09 -10.62 -5.52
N ALA A 20 3.75 -11.13 -6.54
CA ALA A 20 5.11 -10.74 -6.90
C ALA A 20 5.28 -9.26 -7.30
N LEU A 21 4.18 -8.55 -7.61
CA LEU A 21 4.22 -7.11 -7.86
C LEU A 21 4.64 -6.32 -6.60
N GLY A 22 4.41 -6.86 -5.41
CA GLY A 22 4.81 -6.24 -4.15
C GLY A 22 6.31 -6.01 -3.98
N ALA A 23 7.16 -6.61 -4.82
CA ALA A 23 8.59 -6.26 -4.91
C ALA A 23 8.80 -4.79 -5.30
N TYR A 24 7.91 -4.23 -6.12
CA TYR A 24 7.91 -2.80 -6.44
C TYR A 24 7.62 -1.95 -5.20
N GLU A 25 6.65 -2.35 -4.38
CA GLU A 25 6.36 -1.68 -3.11
C GLU A 25 7.54 -1.74 -2.14
N CYS A 26 8.25 -2.89 -2.09
CA CYS A 26 9.49 -2.99 -1.30
C CYS A 26 10.49 -1.91 -1.70
N GLY A 27 10.73 -1.73 -2.99
CA GLY A 27 11.60 -0.66 -3.50
C GLY A 27 11.08 0.74 -3.14
N ALA A 28 9.80 0.98 -3.36
CA ALA A 28 9.16 2.26 -3.06
C ALA A 28 9.18 2.60 -1.57
N LEU A 29 8.95 1.63 -0.70
CA LEU A 29 9.07 1.78 0.76
C LEU A 29 10.51 2.08 1.18
N ASN A 30 11.50 1.43 0.57
CA ASN A 30 12.91 1.74 0.82
C ASN A 30 13.23 3.21 0.50
N ALA A 31 12.72 3.74 -0.61
CA ALA A 31 12.89 5.16 -0.98
C ALA A 31 12.17 6.09 0.00
N LEU A 32 10.90 5.79 0.34
CA LEU A 32 10.12 6.59 1.29
C LEU A 32 10.80 6.67 2.66
N LEU A 33 11.20 5.52 3.22
CA LEU A 33 11.84 5.46 4.53
C LEU A 33 13.19 6.19 4.53
N GLN A 34 13.96 6.12 3.44
CA GLN A 34 15.19 6.88 3.29
C GLN A 34 14.91 8.38 3.27
N LEU A 35 13.92 8.84 2.52
CA LEU A 35 13.54 10.26 2.47
C LEU A 35 13.02 10.77 3.81
N ILE A 36 12.24 9.97 4.55
CA ILE A 36 11.80 10.32 5.91
C ILE A 36 13.03 10.54 6.81
N ASP A 37 14.04 9.66 6.74
CA ASP A 37 15.26 9.81 7.54
C ASP A 37 16.04 11.06 7.12
N GLU A 38 16.23 11.29 5.81
CA GLU A 38 16.96 12.47 5.28
C GLU A 38 16.31 13.77 5.73
N PHE A 39 15.01 13.94 5.49
CA PHE A 39 14.29 15.16 5.84
C PHE A 39 14.12 15.34 7.35
N SER A 40 13.98 14.25 8.11
CA SER A 40 13.94 14.33 9.59
C SER A 40 15.28 14.81 10.17
N ALA A 41 16.42 14.46 9.56
CA ALA A 41 17.74 14.95 9.94
C ALA A 41 17.91 16.45 9.69
N GLU A 42 17.17 17.05 8.75
CA GLU A 42 17.14 18.47 8.44
C GLU A 42 16.19 19.28 9.33
N HIS A 43 15.80 18.75 10.49
CA HIS A 43 14.89 19.35 11.47
C HIS A 43 13.41 19.44 11.05
N HIS A 44 13.00 18.69 10.02
CA HIS A 44 11.59 18.53 9.68
C HIS A 44 10.93 17.49 10.56
N ARG A 45 9.70 17.76 10.99
CA ARG A 45 8.93 16.81 11.82
C ARG A 45 8.06 15.93 10.94
N ILE A 46 8.57 14.76 10.58
CA ILE A 46 7.84 13.77 9.79
C ILE A 46 7.53 12.56 10.67
N LEU A 47 6.28 12.13 10.66
CA LEU A 47 5.82 10.96 11.39
C LEU A 47 5.17 9.98 10.41
N LEU A 48 5.71 8.78 10.30
CA LEU A 48 5.01 7.67 9.64
C LEU A 48 3.85 7.26 10.53
N LYS A 49 2.65 7.72 10.18
CA LYS A 49 1.45 7.62 11.01
C LYS A 49 0.76 6.28 10.90
N VAL A 50 0.68 5.77 9.67
CA VAL A 50 -0.01 4.52 9.36
C VAL A 50 0.58 3.84 8.14
N VAL A 51 0.63 2.52 8.16
CA VAL A 51 0.86 1.68 6.98
C VAL A 51 -0.28 0.67 6.91
N SER A 52 -1.14 0.82 5.92
CA SER A 52 -2.23 -0.12 5.63
C SER A 52 -1.91 -0.94 4.39
N GLY A 53 -2.28 -2.21 4.38
CA GLY A 53 -1.99 -3.06 3.24
C GLY A 53 -2.96 -4.21 3.08
N VAL A 54 -2.97 -4.77 1.87
CA VAL A 54 -3.76 -5.94 1.50
C VAL A 54 -2.86 -6.99 0.88
N SER A 55 -3.09 -8.27 1.14
CA SER A 55 -2.32 -9.36 0.53
C SER A 55 -0.80 -9.17 0.72
N ILE A 56 -0.02 -9.18 -0.35
CA ILE A 56 1.43 -8.90 -0.30
C ILE A 56 1.75 -7.54 0.33
N GLY A 57 0.89 -6.53 0.10
CA GLY A 57 1.02 -5.22 0.72
C GLY A 57 0.92 -5.28 2.25
N SER A 58 0.10 -6.20 2.80
CA SER A 58 0.03 -6.43 4.25
C SER A 58 1.32 -7.03 4.82
N ILE A 59 1.99 -7.88 4.04
CA ILE A 59 3.28 -8.48 4.40
C ILE A 59 4.37 -7.39 4.45
N ASN A 60 4.44 -6.55 3.40
CA ASN A 60 5.34 -5.40 3.36
C ASN A 60 5.07 -4.43 4.53
N ALA A 61 3.79 -4.10 4.79
CA ALA A 61 3.38 -3.24 5.90
C ALA A 61 3.82 -3.79 7.26
N ALA A 62 3.64 -5.11 7.48
CA ALA A 62 4.01 -5.76 8.72
C ALA A 62 5.54 -5.69 8.98
N CYS A 63 6.37 -5.83 7.94
CA CYS A 63 7.82 -5.67 8.04
C CYS A 63 8.20 -4.24 8.45
N VAL A 64 7.52 -3.23 7.88
CA VAL A 64 7.80 -1.81 8.19
C VAL A 64 7.40 -1.49 9.63
N VAL A 65 6.17 -1.81 10.02
CA VAL A 65 5.63 -1.44 11.34
C VAL A 65 6.23 -2.27 12.47
N GLY A 66 6.64 -3.51 12.21
CA GLY A 66 7.33 -4.37 13.16
C GLY A 66 8.82 -4.08 13.32
N ALA A 67 9.35 -3.07 12.61
CA ALA A 67 10.76 -2.70 12.69
C ALA A 67 11.04 -1.67 13.80
N LYS A 68 12.29 -1.65 14.26
CA LYS A 68 12.76 -0.74 15.32
C LYS A 68 13.18 0.64 14.79
N SER A 69 13.45 0.75 13.50
CA SER A 69 13.89 1.98 12.82
C SER A 69 13.67 1.85 11.33
N SER A 70 13.74 2.96 10.59
CA SER A 70 13.69 2.93 9.10
C SER A 70 14.79 2.06 8.49
N ALA A 71 15.98 2.06 9.06
CA ALA A 71 17.09 1.21 8.61
C ALA A 71 16.80 -0.28 8.83
N ASP A 72 16.24 -0.66 9.99
CA ASP A 72 15.80 -2.03 10.30
C ASP A 72 14.65 -2.44 9.37
N ALA A 73 13.68 -1.56 9.11
CA ALA A 73 12.58 -1.80 8.19
C ALA A 73 13.07 -2.10 6.78
N ARG A 74 13.99 -1.29 6.25
CA ARG A 74 14.61 -1.50 4.93
C ARG A 74 15.37 -2.82 4.86
N ALA A 75 16.13 -3.16 5.89
CA ALA A 75 16.86 -4.42 5.96
C ALA A 75 15.92 -5.63 5.95
N ARG A 76 14.84 -5.59 6.77
CA ARG A 76 13.83 -6.67 6.85
C ARG A 76 13.06 -6.84 5.54
N LEU A 77 12.64 -5.73 4.92
CA LEU A 77 11.95 -5.77 3.62
C LEU A 77 12.82 -6.43 2.54
N ASN A 78 14.09 -6.04 2.44
CA ASN A 78 15.00 -6.64 1.47
C ASN A 78 15.23 -8.12 1.76
N ALA A 79 15.49 -8.52 3.01
CA ALA A 79 15.68 -9.92 3.40
C ALA A 79 14.41 -10.76 3.18
N LEU A 80 13.21 -10.21 3.42
CA LEU A 80 11.94 -10.86 3.10
C LEU A 80 11.86 -11.18 1.60
N TRP A 81 12.15 -10.20 0.75
CA TRP A 81 12.05 -10.40 -0.70
C TRP A 81 13.17 -11.31 -1.25
N ASP A 82 14.33 -11.36 -0.59
CA ASP A 82 15.36 -12.35 -0.88
C ASP A 82 14.88 -13.78 -0.55
N ASP A 83 14.16 -13.98 0.56
CA ASP A 83 13.56 -15.27 0.94
C ASP A 83 12.34 -15.65 0.05
N LEU A 84 11.66 -14.68 -0.55
CA LEU A 84 10.53 -14.93 -1.46
C LEU A 84 10.97 -15.14 -2.92
N MET A 85 12.20 -14.82 -3.28
CA MET A 85 12.72 -15.11 -4.61
C MET A 85 12.89 -16.60 -4.83
N LEU A 86 12.68 -17.03 -6.09
CA LEU A 86 12.99 -18.37 -6.52
C LEU A 86 14.51 -18.56 -6.64
N GLU A 87 15.08 -19.45 -5.84
CA GLU A 87 16.44 -19.92 -6.08
C GLU A 87 16.48 -20.80 -7.33
N THR A 88 17.13 -20.32 -8.38
CA THR A 88 17.24 -21.04 -9.64
C THR A 88 18.68 -21.07 -10.13
N PRO A 89 19.08 -22.12 -10.85
CA PRO A 89 20.38 -22.13 -11.50
C PRO A 89 20.53 -20.95 -12.46
N PRO A 90 21.67 -20.24 -12.48
CA PRO A 90 21.83 -19.00 -13.25
C PRO A 90 21.78 -19.18 -14.78
N PHE A 91 21.83 -20.42 -15.27
CA PHE A 91 21.75 -20.74 -16.69
C PHE A 91 20.32 -21.06 -17.17
N TRP A 92 19.32 -21.01 -16.29
CA TRP A 92 17.92 -21.21 -16.68
C TRP A 92 17.37 -19.96 -17.36
N THR A 93 16.50 -20.17 -18.36
CA THR A 93 15.82 -19.05 -19.00
C THR A 93 14.81 -18.40 -18.04
N HIS A 94 14.57 -17.12 -18.23
CA HIS A 94 13.58 -16.37 -17.42
C HIS A 94 12.21 -17.05 -17.43
N ALA A 95 11.75 -17.51 -18.60
CA ALA A 95 10.47 -18.24 -18.71
C ALA A 95 10.44 -19.51 -17.84
N ALA A 96 11.52 -20.30 -17.85
CA ALA A 96 11.63 -21.50 -17.03
C ALA A 96 11.67 -21.17 -15.54
N GLN A 97 12.32 -20.08 -15.14
CA GLN A 97 12.35 -19.60 -13.76
C GLN A 97 10.95 -19.19 -13.28
N ARG A 98 10.25 -18.40 -14.09
CA ARG A 98 8.88 -17.98 -13.80
C ARG A 98 7.94 -19.16 -13.62
N ASP A 99 8.03 -20.15 -14.52
CA ASP A 99 7.12 -21.31 -14.51
C ASP A 99 7.37 -22.23 -13.30
N LEU A 100 8.52 -22.15 -12.65
CA LEU A 100 8.78 -22.87 -11.39
C LEU A 100 7.85 -22.44 -10.25
N ALA A 101 7.35 -21.23 -10.24
CA ALA A 101 6.40 -20.78 -9.22
C ALA A 101 5.12 -21.64 -9.16
N TYR A 102 4.75 -22.32 -10.26
CA TYR A 102 3.66 -23.30 -10.24
C TYR A 102 3.96 -24.53 -9.38
N PHE A 103 5.23 -24.83 -9.14
CA PHE A 103 5.65 -25.96 -8.31
C PHE A 103 5.94 -25.56 -6.86
N GLY A 104 5.68 -24.30 -6.51
CA GLY A 104 5.80 -23.75 -5.18
C GLY A 104 6.88 -22.70 -5.02
N LEU A 105 6.76 -21.93 -3.95
CA LEU A 105 7.72 -20.97 -3.45
C LEU A 105 8.06 -21.36 -2.02
N PRO A 106 9.25 -21.86 -1.73
CA PRO A 106 9.58 -22.44 -0.41
C PRO A 106 9.32 -21.49 0.77
N GLY A 107 9.51 -20.17 0.57
CA GLY A 107 9.21 -19.14 1.56
C GLY A 107 7.75 -18.69 1.62
N PHE A 108 6.89 -19.14 0.69
CA PHE A 108 5.53 -18.63 0.58
C PHE A 108 4.47 -19.75 0.57
N TYR A 109 4.54 -20.67 -0.41
CA TYR A 109 3.55 -21.74 -0.57
C TYR A 109 4.16 -23.00 -1.19
N THR A 110 3.53 -24.14 -0.93
CA THR A 110 3.87 -25.43 -1.55
C THR A 110 2.63 -26.05 -2.19
N PRO A 111 2.77 -26.82 -3.29
CA PRO A 111 1.64 -27.52 -3.87
C PRO A 111 1.13 -28.61 -2.92
N ARG A 112 -0.15 -28.91 -3.02
CA ARG A 112 -0.73 -30.04 -2.30
C ARG A 112 -0.22 -31.37 -2.86
N ALA A 113 0.00 -32.32 -1.97
CA ALA A 113 0.51 -33.65 -2.32
C ALA A 113 -0.61 -34.72 -2.51
N ASP A 114 -1.85 -34.40 -2.10
CA ASP A 114 -2.99 -35.33 -2.08
C ASP A 114 -3.82 -35.24 -3.37
N PHE A 115 -3.18 -35.49 -4.54
CA PHE A 115 -3.83 -35.33 -5.87
C PHE A 115 -5.02 -36.28 -6.06
N TRP A 116 -5.09 -37.37 -5.32
CA TRP A 116 -6.25 -38.30 -5.33
C TRP A 116 -7.52 -37.65 -4.76
N ALA A 117 -7.38 -36.60 -3.96
CA ALA A 117 -8.47 -35.82 -3.39
C ALA A 117 -8.82 -34.57 -4.20
N ALA A 118 -8.20 -34.35 -5.38
CA ALA A 118 -8.37 -33.14 -6.19
C ALA A 118 -9.84 -32.75 -6.48
N PRO A 119 -10.79 -33.69 -6.69
CA PRO A 119 -12.20 -33.32 -6.88
C PRO A 119 -12.86 -32.63 -5.68
N SER A 120 -12.28 -32.76 -4.47
CA SER A 120 -12.76 -32.12 -3.24
C SER A 120 -11.94 -30.93 -2.79
N TRP A 121 -10.93 -30.53 -3.56
CA TRP A 121 -10.08 -29.40 -3.21
C TRP A 121 -10.85 -28.09 -3.25
N THR A 122 -10.61 -27.26 -2.24
CA THR A 122 -11.07 -25.87 -2.19
C THR A 122 -9.92 -24.88 -2.44
N TYR A 123 -8.68 -25.37 -2.56
CA TYR A 123 -7.47 -24.61 -2.85
C TYR A 123 -6.38 -25.51 -3.45
N VAL A 124 -5.37 -24.89 -4.09
CA VAL A 124 -4.29 -25.60 -4.79
C VAL A 124 -3.00 -25.66 -3.98
N TYR A 125 -2.67 -24.63 -3.24
CA TYR A 125 -1.39 -24.49 -2.53
C TYR A 125 -1.59 -24.31 -1.03
N ASP A 126 -0.69 -24.92 -0.25
CA ASP A 126 -0.59 -24.74 1.20
C ASP A 126 0.30 -23.54 1.51
N THR A 127 -0.19 -22.61 2.31
CA THR A 127 0.48 -21.35 2.68
C THR A 127 1.18 -21.40 4.05
N ARG A 128 1.29 -22.55 4.69
CA ARG A 128 2.02 -22.71 5.97
C ARG A 128 3.48 -22.22 5.90
N PRO A 129 4.23 -22.36 4.79
CA PRO A 129 5.57 -21.80 4.68
C PRO A 129 5.62 -20.29 4.93
N LEU A 130 4.60 -19.53 4.52
CA LEU A 130 4.53 -18.09 4.76
C LEU A 130 4.52 -17.74 6.26
N LEU A 131 3.90 -18.55 7.11
CA LEU A 131 3.92 -18.32 8.56
C LEU A 131 5.35 -18.34 9.12
N VAL A 132 6.20 -19.23 8.61
CA VAL A 132 7.62 -19.32 9.00
C VAL A 132 8.38 -18.07 8.53
N THR A 133 8.15 -17.65 7.29
CA THR A 133 8.75 -16.43 6.73
C THR A 133 8.31 -15.19 7.49
N LEU A 134 7.02 -15.05 7.80
CA LEU A 134 6.49 -13.96 8.62
C LEU A 134 7.14 -13.94 10.01
N ALA A 135 7.26 -15.09 10.68
CA ALA A 135 7.90 -15.18 11.99
C ALA A 135 9.39 -14.80 11.98
N ARG A 136 10.08 -14.97 10.83
CA ARG A 136 11.49 -14.62 10.65
C ARG A 136 11.69 -13.12 10.43
N HIS A 137 10.83 -12.48 9.63
CA HIS A 137 11.03 -11.11 9.15
C HIS A 137 10.20 -10.07 9.91
N VAL A 138 9.13 -10.45 10.60
CA VAL A 138 8.23 -9.54 11.32
C VAL A 138 8.33 -9.76 12.83
N ASP A 139 8.65 -8.71 13.56
CA ASP A 139 8.52 -8.69 15.03
C ASP A 139 7.10 -8.26 15.39
N PHE A 140 6.20 -9.23 15.58
CA PHE A 140 4.81 -8.96 15.95
C PHE A 140 4.67 -8.33 17.34
N THR A 141 5.65 -8.47 18.23
CA THR A 141 5.63 -7.78 19.52
C THR A 141 5.89 -6.30 19.31
N ALA A 142 6.92 -5.95 18.54
CA ALA A 142 7.22 -4.57 18.18
C ALA A 142 6.08 -3.94 17.36
N LEU A 143 5.48 -4.68 16.39
CA LEU A 143 4.34 -4.24 15.61
C LEU A 143 3.16 -3.84 16.50
N ASN A 144 2.79 -4.69 17.46
CA ASN A 144 1.67 -4.41 18.36
C ASN A 144 1.96 -3.27 19.36
N ALA A 145 3.22 -2.96 19.64
CA ALA A 145 3.63 -1.85 20.49
C ALA A 145 3.98 -0.57 19.70
N SER A 146 3.90 -0.61 18.37
CA SER A 146 4.30 0.50 17.50
C SER A 146 3.37 1.70 17.64
N ALA A 147 3.95 2.90 17.63
CA ALA A 147 3.20 4.16 17.51
C ALA A 147 2.66 4.37 16.08
N THR A 148 3.27 3.73 15.07
CA THR A 148 2.74 3.68 13.71
C THR A 148 1.58 2.70 13.67
N ALA A 149 0.43 3.14 13.15
CA ALA A 149 -0.71 2.26 12.96
C ALA A 149 -0.42 1.24 11.85
N PHE A 150 -0.71 -0.02 12.14
CA PHE A 150 -0.77 -1.10 11.16
C PHE A 150 -2.23 -1.45 10.92
N ALA A 151 -2.63 -1.55 9.66
CA ALA A 151 -3.98 -2.01 9.31
C ALA A 151 -3.94 -3.00 8.15
N VAL A 152 -4.76 -4.04 8.26
CA VAL A 152 -4.87 -5.11 7.25
C VAL A 152 -6.32 -5.50 7.08
N THR A 153 -6.73 -5.86 5.86
CA THR A 153 -8.10 -6.30 5.56
C THR A 153 -8.16 -7.74 5.07
N ALA A 154 -9.25 -8.41 5.41
CA ALA A 154 -9.62 -9.73 4.89
C ALA A 154 -11.14 -9.82 4.73
N VAL A 155 -11.64 -10.74 3.91
CA VAL A 155 -13.07 -10.91 3.66
C VAL A 155 -13.59 -12.16 4.36
N GLU A 156 -14.61 -12.02 5.21
CA GLU A 156 -15.33 -13.17 5.75
C GLU A 156 -16.00 -13.95 4.62
N VAL A 157 -15.63 -15.22 4.46
CA VAL A 157 -16.09 -16.06 3.34
C VAL A 157 -17.60 -16.23 3.32
N VAL A 158 -18.21 -16.39 4.52
CA VAL A 158 -19.63 -16.73 4.65
C VAL A 158 -20.53 -15.51 4.46
N THR A 159 -20.10 -14.34 4.94
CA THR A 159 -20.92 -13.13 4.93
C THR A 159 -20.59 -12.17 3.79
N GLY A 160 -19.42 -12.33 3.16
CA GLY A 160 -18.86 -11.39 2.19
C GLY A 160 -18.44 -10.04 2.82
N THR A 161 -18.39 -9.96 4.15
CA THR A 161 -18.07 -8.72 4.85
C THR A 161 -16.56 -8.48 4.86
N LEU A 162 -16.14 -7.29 4.42
CA LEU A 162 -14.76 -6.84 4.58
C LEU A 162 -14.49 -6.54 6.06
N ARG A 163 -13.49 -7.20 6.63
CA ARG A 163 -13.01 -7.00 7.99
C ARG A 163 -11.66 -6.31 7.98
N ALA A 164 -11.48 -5.37 8.89
CA ALA A 164 -10.20 -4.72 9.12
C ALA A 164 -9.67 -5.10 10.50
N PHE A 165 -8.36 -5.35 10.57
CA PHE A 165 -7.63 -5.62 11.80
C PHE A 165 -6.51 -4.59 11.95
N ALA A 166 -6.40 -3.96 13.11
CA ALA A 166 -5.41 -2.91 13.35
C ALA A 166 -4.79 -3.05 14.74
N ASN A 167 -3.49 -2.71 14.89
CA ASN A 167 -2.79 -2.76 16.16
C ASN A 167 -3.24 -1.68 17.17
N GLN A 168 -3.93 -0.66 16.67
CA GLN A 168 -4.51 0.44 17.46
C GLN A 168 -5.86 0.86 16.88
N PRO A 169 -6.73 1.57 17.64
CA PRO A 169 -8.05 1.95 17.12
C PRO A 169 -7.93 2.85 15.88
N LEU A 170 -8.70 2.55 14.83
CA LEU A 170 -8.77 3.34 13.58
C LEU A 170 -10.24 3.58 13.23
N GLY A 171 -10.72 4.81 13.38
CA GLY A 171 -12.11 5.12 13.13
C GLY A 171 -13.04 4.23 13.94
N LYS A 172 -13.79 3.35 13.24
CA LYS A 172 -14.69 2.36 13.86
C LYS A 172 -14.04 0.99 14.11
N VAL A 173 -12.78 0.81 13.66
CA VAL A 173 -12.05 -0.46 13.82
C VAL A 173 -11.42 -0.48 15.21
N PRO A 174 -11.76 -1.45 16.08
CA PRO A 174 -11.13 -1.58 17.38
C PRO A 174 -9.70 -2.08 17.26
N ALA A 175 -8.88 -1.80 18.28
CA ALA A 175 -7.56 -2.40 18.37
C ALA A 175 -7.66 -3.93 18.46
N THR A 176 -6.81 -4.61 17.71
CA THR A 176 -6.69 -6.08 17.70
C THR A 176 -5.23 -6.43 17.91
N LYS A 177 -4.95 -7.43 18.74
CA LYS A 177 -3.60 -8.00 18.81
C LYS A 177 -3.29 -8.68 17.49
N ILE A 178 -2.46 -8.06 16.69
CA ILE A 178 -2.07 -8.60 15.38
C ILE A 178 -1.15 -9.81 15.56
N GLU A 179 -1.51 -10.88 14.87
CA GLU A 179 -0.79 -12.14 14.80
C GLU A 179 -0.51 -12.51 13.32
N PRO A 180 0.45 -13.42 13.05
CA PRO A 180 0.75 -13.84 11.67
C PRO A 180 -0.49 -14.26 10.87
N ARG A 181 -1.51 -14.85 11.54
CA ARG A 181 -2.75 -15.29 10.87
C ARG A 181 -3.57 -14.14 10.26
N HIS A 182 -3.50 -12.92 10.82
CA HIS A 182 -4.21 -11.77 10.25
C HIS A 182 -3.58 -11.34 8.91
N VAL A 183 -2.24 -11.36 8.84
CA VAL A 183 -1.50 -11.09 7.60
C VAL A 183 -1.73 -12.23 6.59
N LEU A 184 -1.71 -13.49 7.05
CA LEU A 184 -1.99 -14.65 6.20
C LEU A 184 -3.41 -14.60 5.62
N ALA A 185 -4.42 -14.24 6.43
CA ALA A 185 -5.81 -14.11 5.98
C ALA A 185 -5.96 -13.10 4.85
N SER A 186 -5.25 -11.96 4.97
CA SER A 186 -5.20 -10.93 3.93
C SER A 186 -4.59 -11.42 2.61
N GLY A 187 -3.73 -12.42 2.65
CA GLY A 187 -3.11 -13.04 1.47
C GLY A 187 -3.75 -14.35 1.02
N SER A 188 -4.88 -14.75 1.60
CA SER A 188 -5.58 -16.03 1.31
C SER A 188 -6.44 -15.92 0.04
N LEU A 189 -5.80 -15.71 -1.13
CA LEU A 189 -6.49 -15.51 -2.40
C LEU A 189 -7.01 -16.84 -2.99
N PRO A 190 -8.35 -17.03 -3.11
CA PRO A 190 -8.90 -18.21 -3.76
C PRO A 190 -8.76 -18.15 -5.29
N PRO A 191 -8.76 -19.27 -6.00
CA PRO A 191 -8.71 -20.65 -5.51
C PRO A 191 -7.28 -21.12 -5.22
N ALA A 192 -6.27 -20.23 -5.33
CA ALA A 192 -4.88 -20.62 -5.14
C ALA A 192 -4.62 -21.06 -3.69
N PHE A 193 -5.09 -20.29 -2.71
CA PHE A 193 -4.79 -20.47 -1.30
C PHE A 193 -6.02 -20.81 -0.46
N PRO A 194 -5.84 -21.54 0.68
CA PRO A 194 -6.91 -21.83 1.61
C PRO A 194 -7.41 -20.55 2.28
N TRP A 195 -8.65 -20.57 2.78
CA TRP A 195 -9.07 -19.56 3.75
C TRP A 195 -8.26 -19.69 5.05
N THR A 196 -8.11 -18.58 5.74
CA THR A 196 -7.50 -18.55 7.08
C THR A 196 -8.59 -18.28 8.12
N GLU A 197 -8.61 -19.08 9.20
CA GLU A 197 -9.56 -18.90 10.28
C GLU A 197 -9.07 -17.84 11.28
N ILE A 198 -9.95 -16.85 11.56
CA ILE A 198 -9.77 -15.87 12.62
C ILE A 198 -11.05 -15.93 13.47
N ASP A 199 -10.89 -16.20 14.76
CA ASP A 199 -11.97 -16.27 15.74
C ASP A 199 -13.14 -17.20 15.32
N GLY A 200 -12.80 -18.32 14.67
CA GLY A 200 -13.75 -19.33 14.19
C GLY A 200 -14.47 -18.97 12.89
N MET A 201 -14.10 -17.85 12.25
CA MET A 201 -14.65 -17.43 10.94
C MET A 201 -13.60 -17.57 9.84
N PRO A 202 -13.94 -18.19 8.68
CA PRO A 202 -13.05 -18.31 7.54
C PRO A 202 -12.92 -16.99 6.80
N HIS A 203 -11.69 -16.59 6.45
CA HIS A 203 -11.39 -15.36 5.73
C HIS A 203 -10.57 -15.63 4.47
N TRP A 204 -10.89 -14.92 3.40
CA TRP A 204 -10.11 -14.80 2.18
C TRP A 204 -9.44 -13.44 2.07
N ASP A 205 -8.60 -13.30 1.04
CA ASP A 205 -7.87 -12.08 0.70
C ASP A 205 -8.80 -10.86 0.62
N GLY A 206 -8.40 -9.79 1.30
CA GLY A 206 -9.14 -8.52 1.33
C GLY A 206 -9.28 -7.87 -0.05
N GLY A 207 -8.32 -8.13 -0.95
CA GLY A 207 -8.29 -7.60 -2.31
C GLY A 207 -9.49 -8.02 -3.17
N LEU A 208 -10.19 -9.10 -2.81
CA LEU A 208 -11.44 -9.48 -3.49
C LEU A 208 -12.54 -8.40 -3.38
N VAL A 209 -12.53 -7.60 -2.33
CA VAL A 209 -13.52 -6.54 -2.07
C VAL A 209 -12.90 -5.16 -2.15
N ASP A 210 -11.75 -4.96 -1.49
CA ASP A 210 -11.04 -3.69 -1.46
C ASP A 210 -9.52 -3.90 -1.48
N ASN A 211 -8.92 -3.68 -2.65
CA ASN A 211 -7.48 -3.82 -2.85
C ASN A 211 -6.68 -2.58 -2.46
N THR A 212 -7.35 -1.52 -1.99
CA THR A 212 -6.69 -0.25 -1.64
C THR A 212 -7.40 0.36 -0.43
N PRO A 213 -7.10 -0.08 0.81
CA PRO A 213 -7.83 0.33 2.01
C PRO A 213 -7.50 1.77 2.43
N LEU A 214 -7.80 2.75 1.56
CA LEU A 214 -7.50 4.17 1.73
C LEU A 214 -8.19 4.75 2.97
N GLY A 215 -9.44 4.35 3.21
CA GLY A 215 -10.23 4.81 4.35
C GLY A 215 -9.56 4.53 5.70
N LEU A 216 -8.93 3.36 5.85
CA LEU A 216 -8.22 3.01 7.08
C LEU A 216 -7.00 3.91 7.34
N ALA A 217 -6.28 4.27 6.28
CA ALA A 217 -5.16 5.19 6.40
C ALA A 217 -5.63 6.61 6.73
N ILE A 218 -6.72 7.08 6.12
CA ILE A 218 -7.33 8.38 6.43
C ILE A 218 -7.81 8.42 7.88
N ASP A 219 -8.42 7.36 8.38
CA ASP A 219 -8.90 7.29 9.77
C ASP A 219 -7.80 7.39 10.82
N ALA A 220 -6.56 7.06 10.47
CA ALA A 220 -5.41 7.13 11.36
C ALA A 220 -4.89 8.55 11.58
N PHE A 221 -5.09 9.47 10.64
CA PHE A 221 -4.55 10.83 10.73
C PHE A 221 -5.17 11.64 11.86
N SER A 222 -4.38 12.56 12.40
CA SER A 222 -4.83 13.59 13.35
C SER A 222 -5.89 14.50 12.71
N THR A 223 -6.79 15.05 13.53
CA THR A 223 -7.72 16.11 13.12
C THR A 223 -7.18 17.52 13.42
N ALA A 224 -5.97 17.61 14.02
CA ALA A 224 -5.39 18.88 14.41
C ALA A 224 -5.08 19.75 13.18
N PRO A 225 -5.51 21.01 13.14
CA PRO A 225 -5.40 21.86 11.95
C PRO A 225 -3.95 22.24 11.60
N GLU A 226 -3.05 22.19 12.60
CA GLU A 226 -1.62 22.48 12.43
C GLU A 226 -0.80 21.32 11.86
N VAL A 227 -1.43 20.18 11.61
CA VAL A 227 -0.76 18.98 11.09
C VAL A 227 -1.02 18.83 9.60
N ASP A 228 0.03 18.76 8.80
CA ASP A 228 -0.08 18.37 7.39
C ASP A 228 -0.24 16.87 7.25
N ARG A 229 -1.03 16.42 6.29
CA ARG A 229 -1.31 15.02 6.02
C ARG A 229 -0.93 14.66 4.61
N MET A 230 0.00 13.75 4.48
CA MET A 230 0.43 13.22 3.18
C MET A 230 0.09 11.72 3.11
N LEU A 231 -0.74 11.37 2.16
CA LEU A 231 -1.10 9.98 1.89
C LEU A 231 -0.34 9.50 0.66
N VAL A 232 0.45 8.45 0.83
CA VAL A 232 1.20 7.78 -0.24
C VAL A 232 0.47 6.50 -0.60
N ALA A 233 -0.07 6.43 -1.81
CA ALA A 233 -0.73 5.24 -2.32
C ALA A 233 0.16 4.58 -3.38
N MET A 234 0.51 3.31 -3.15
CA MET A 234 1.30 2.52 -4.09
C MET A 234 0.37 1.69 -4.96
N ASN A 235 0.36 1.99 -6.25
CA ASN A 235 -0.51 1.36 -7.23
C ASN A 235 0.29 0.35 -8.06
N LEU A 236 -0.06 -0.91 -7.93
CA LEU A 236 0.60 -2.04 -8.62
C LEU A 236 -0.01 -2.34 -9.99
N TYR A 237 -1.18 -1.79 -10.29
CA TYR A 237 -1.93 -2.11 -11.49
C TYR A 237 -2.01 -0.93 -12.44
N PRO A 238 -1.27 -0.95 -13.57
CA PRO A 238 -1.28 0.13 -14.53
C PRO A 238 -2.65 0.24 -15.21
N LEU A 239 -3.16 1.48 -15.30
CA LEU A 239 -4.44 1.74 -15.99
C LEU A 239 -4.35 1.52 -17.49
N ARG A 240 -3.17 1.79 -18.07
CA ARG A 240 -2.91 1.63 -19.50
C ARG A 240 -2.15 0.33 -19.72
N ALA A 241 -2.65 -0.49 -20.61
CA ALA A 241 -1.99 -1.70 -21.04
C ALA A 241 -2.16 -1.90 -22.53
N ARG A 242 -1.36 -2.78 -23.11
CA ARG A 242 -1.51 -3.21 -24.50
C ARG A 242 -2.74 -4.10 -24.67
N LEU A 243 -3.22 -4.21 -25.90
CA LEU A 243 -4.28 -5.16 -26.22
C LEU A 243 -3.77 -6.60 -26.00
N PRO A 244 -4.47 -7.43 -25.20
CA PRO A 244 -4.07 -8.81 -24.95
C PRO A 244 -3.99 -9.63 -26.23
N ARG A 245 -2.96 -10.48 -26.34
CA ARG A 245 -2.72 -11.31 -27.53
C ARG A 245 -2.96 -12.80 -27.31
N ASN A 246 -3.08 -13.24 -26.08
CA ASN A 246 -3.37 -14.62 -25.71
C ASN A 246 -4.19 -14.66 -24.42
N LEU A 247 -4.70 -15.84 -24.05
CA LEU A 247 -5.59 -16.01 -22.89
C LEU A 247 -4.92 -15.66 -21.56
N ALA A 248 -3.65 -15.97 -21.38
CA ALA A 248 -2.94 -15.63 -20.14
C ALA A 248 -2.87 -14.11 -19.94
N VAL A 249 -2.55 -13.35 -21.00
CA VAL A 249 -2.53 -11.89 -20.95
C VAL A 249 -3.94 -11.29 -20.78
N VAL A 250 -4.99 -11.98 -21.26
CA VAL A 250 -6.39 -11.59 -20.97
C VAL A 250 -6.69 -11.74 -19.48
N GLU A 251 -6.30 -12.87 -18.87
CA GLU A 251 -6.50 -13.14 -17.45
C GLU A 251 -5.76 -12.10 -16.58
N ASP A 252 -4.49 -11.83 -16.89
CA ASP A 252 -3.71 -10.79 -16.21
C ASP A 252 -4.38 -9.41 -16.33
N ARG A 253 -4.88 -9.07 -17.54
CA ARG A 253 -5.58 -7.79 -17.75
C ARG A 253 -6.90 -7.71 -16.96
N MET A 254 -7.63 -8.80 -16.85
CA MET A 254 -8.83 -8.85 -16.02
C MET A 254 -8.49 -8.58 -14.54
N HIS A 255 -7.42 -9.16 -14.02
CA HIS A 255 -6.94 -8.89 -12.66
C HIS A 255 -6.53 -7.43 -12.49
N GLU A 256 -5.74 -6.87 -13.43
CA GLU A 256 -5.36 -5.45 -13.41
C GLU A 256 -6.57 -4.51 -13.34
N LEU A 257 -7.60 -4.78 -14.15
CA LEU A 257 -8.81 -3.97 -14.17
C LEU A 257 -9.66 -4.14 -12.91
N SER A 258 -9.69 -5.34 -12.34
CA SER A 258 -10.45 -5.64 -11.13
C SER A 258 -9.83 -5.01 -9.89
N PHE A 259 -8.50 -5.01 -9.79
CA PHE A 259 -7.78 -4.54 -8.60
C PHE A 259 -7.30 -3.08 -8.70
N GLY A 260 -7.11 -2.54 -9.92
CA GLY A 260 -6.53 -1.20 -10.10
C GLY A 260 -7.53 -0.04 -10.11
N ASN A 261 -8.79 -0.27 -10.46
CA ASN A 261 -9.74 0.82 -10.68
C ASN A 261 -10.24 1.52 -9.40
N ARG A 262 -10.18 0.86 -8.26
CA ARG A 262 -10.75 1.37 -7.01
C ARG A 262 -10.01 2.60 -6.49
N LEU A 263 -8.69 2.61 -6.58
CA LEU A 263 -7.87 3.74 -6.13
C LEU A 263 -8.31 5.08 -6.74
N ARG A 264 -8.70 5.12 -8.02
CA ARG A 264 -9.19 6.34 -8.66
C ARG A 264 -10.50 6.83 -8.06
N GLN A 265 -11.43 5.92 -7.81
CA GLN A 265 -12.73 6.27 -7.24
C GLN A 265 -12.56 6.81 -5.81
N ASP A 266 -11.68 6.20 -5.04
CA ASP A 266 -11.38 6.61 -3.68
C ASP A 266 -10.66 7.96 -3.65
N HIS A 267 -9.77 8.23 -4.59
CA HIS A 267 -9.14 9.53 -4.81
C HIS A 267 -10.14 10.64 -5.10
N ASP A 268 -11.05 10.40 -6.06
CA ASP A 268 -12.08 11.37 -6.41
C ASP A 268 -13.04 11.60 -5.25
N THR A 269 -13.32 10.56 -4.47
CA THR A 269 -14.15 10.66 -3.27
C THR A 269 -13.44 11.49 -2.19
N ALA A 270 -12.16 11.23 -1.92
CA ALA A 270 -11.38 12.00 -0.94
C ALA A 270 -11.32 13.50 -1.31
N ARG A 271 -11.07 13.84 -2.59
CA ARG A 271 -11.08 15.22 -3.06
C ARG A 271 -12.45 15.91 -2.88
N ARG A 272 -13.54 15.19 -3.16
CA ARG A 272 -14.90 15.74 -2.95
C ARG A 272 -15.18 15.97 -1.48
N ILE A 273 -14.75 15.05 -0.60
CA ILE A 273 -14.89 15.23 0.84
C ILE A 273 -14.09 16.44 1.31
N ASN A 274 -12.82 16.59 0.87
CA ASN A 274 -12.02 17.77 1.19
C ASN A 274 -12.74 19.06 0.80
N ALA A 275 -13.20 19.16 -0.45
CA ALA A 275 -13.90 20.35 -0.94
C ALA A 275 -15.18 20.66 -0.15
N LEU A 276 -15.91 19.62 0.29
CA LEU A 276 -17.10 19.81 1.12
C LEU A 276 -16.74 20.31 2.53
N VAL A 277 -15.71 19.74 3.16
CA VAL A 277 -15.27 20.18 4.50
C VAL A 277 -14.75 21.61 4.46
N GLU A 278 -13.94 21.96 3.46
CA GLU A 278 -13.46 23.34 3.24
C GLU A 278 -14.64 24.33 3.05
N THR A 279 -15.62 23.97 2.21
CA THR A 279 -16.82 24.77 2.01
C THR A 279 -17.63 24.95 3.30
N ILE A 280 -17.76 23.91 4.10
CA ILE A 280 -18.46 23.97 5.40
C ILE A 280 -17.71 24.90 6.36
N ASP A 281 -16.38 24.83 6.39
CA ASP A 281 -15.56 25.70 7.25
C ASP A 281 -15.64 27.15 6.82
N ASP A 282 -15.57 27.43 5.50
CA ASP A 282 -15.74 28.77 4.95
C ASP A 282 -17.13 29.36 5.29
N LEU A 283 -18.18 28.57 5.12
CA LEU A 283 -19.55 29.00 5.48
C LEU A 283 -19.69 29.21 7.00
N ALA A 284 -19.11 28.34 7.81
CA ALA A 284 -19.14 28.49 9.26
C ALA A 284 -18.43 29.75 9.74
N ALA A 285 -17.36 30.17 9.05
CA ALA A 285 -16.65 31.39 9.36
C ALA A 285 -17.47 32.67 9.08
N LEU A 286 -18.48 32.60 8.22
CA LEU A 286 -19.40 33.73 7.93
C LEU A 286 -20.55 33.86 8.96
N VAL A 287 -20.77 32.82 9.79
CA VAL A 287 -21.86 32.79 10.77
C VAL A 287 -21.35 33.33 12.11
N PRO A 288 -22.02 34.35 12.69
CA PRO A 288 -21.66 34.82 14.03
C PRO A 288 -21.74 33.68 15.06
N PRO A 289 -20.77 33.57 15.99
CA PRO A 289 -20.75 32.48 16.96
C PRO A 289 -22.03 32.32 17.80
N GLU A 290 -22.70 33.41 18.06
CA GLU A 290 -23.98 33.47 18.78
C GLU A 290 -25.18 32.94 17.98
N ALA A 291 -25.07 32.87 16.65
CA ALA A 291 -26.10 32.32 15.78
C ALA A 291 -26.00 30.79 15.61
N LEU A 292 -24.88 30.21 16.06
CA LEU A 292 -24.68 28.75 16.08
C LEU A 292 -25.29 28.16 17.37
N ASP A 293 -26.44 27.53 17.24
CA ASP A 293 -27.01 26.73 18.31
C ASP A 293 -26.19 25.45 18.57
N GLU A 294 -26.49 24.76 19.68
CA GLU A 294 -25.75 23.56 20.09
C GLU A 294 -25.84 22.45 19.02
N ARG A 295 -26.98 22.33 18.35
CA ARG A 295 -27.20 21.34 17.29
C ARG A 295 -26.32 21.61 16.08
N LEU A 296 -26.21 22.87 15.64
CA LEU A 296 -25.39 23.28 14.51
C LEU A 296 -23.91 23.12 14.83
N ARG A 297 -23.48 23.47 16.07
CA ARG A 297 -22.11 23.23 16.52
C ARG A 297 -21.75 21.74 16.49
N ALA A 298 -22.61 20.88 17.03
CA ALA A 298 -22.39 19.43 16.99
C ALA A 298 -22.25 18.88 15.56
N ARG A 299 -23.05 19.40 14.61
CA ARG A 299 -22.95 19.01 13.18
C ARG A 299 -21.69 19.52 12.51
N LEU A 300 -21.24 20.72 12.84
CA LEU A 300 -19.95 21.24 12.37
C LEU A 300 -18.79 20.41 12.88
N ASP A 301 -18.80 20.07 14.16
CA ASP A 301 -17.78 19.24 14.76
C ASP A 301 -17.79 17.82 14.18
N GLU A 302 -18.97 17.29 13.84
CA GLU A 302 -19.08 16.01 13.13
C GLU A 302 -18.52 16.11 11.69
N ALA A 303 -18.81 17.16 10.95
CA ALA A 303 -18.28 17.38 9.62
C ALA A 303 -16.73 17.54 9.65
N ARG A 304 -16.19 18.21 10.64
CA ARG A 304 -14.75 18.40 10.86
C ARG A 304 -14.00 17.13 11.30
N ARG A 305 -14.71 16.07 11.67
CA ARG A 305 -14.12 14.75 11.89
C ARG A 305 -13.60 14.13 10.58
N TYR A 306 -14.15 14.51 9.44
CA TYR A 306 -13.55 14.16 8.15
C TYR A 306 -12.24 14.92 8.01
N LYS A 307 -11.17 14.15 7.85
CA LYS A 307 -9.83 14.72 7.80
C LYS A 307 -9.51 15.19 6.39
N ILE A 308 -9.04 16.40 6.28
CA ILE A 308 -8.52 16.92 5.03
C ILE A 308 -7.18 16.25 4.74
N ILE A 309 -7.05 15.68 3.57
CA ILE A 309 -5.79 15.12 3.09
C ILE A 309 -5.12 16.16 2.20
N ASP A 310 -4.07 16.78 2.73
CA ASP A 310 -3.37 17.89 2.08
C ASP A 310 -2.65 17.50 0.79
N ALA A 311 -2.20 16.22 0.71
CA ALA A 311 -1.66 15.65 -0.51
C ALA A 311 -1.91 14.14 -0.58
N ILE A 312 -2.34 13.67 -1.75
CA ILE A 312 -2.33 12.25 -2.10
C ILE A 312 -1.28 12.07 -3.18
N VAL A 313 -0.24 11.33 -2.85
CA VAL A 313 0.88 11.03 -3.74
C VAL A 313 0.74 9.60 -4.25
N ASN A 314 0.53 9.45 -5.56
CA ASN A 314 0.48 8.14 -6.19
C ASN A 314 1.85 7.72 -6.69
N ILE A 315 2.24 6.52 -6.32
CA ILE A 315 3.40 5.84 -6.87
C ILE A 315 2.86 4.70 -7.72
N ASP A 316 2.72 4.99 -9.01
CA ASP A 316 2.20 4.02 -9.97
C ASP A 316 3.33 3.14 -10.50
N MET A 317 3.12 1.83 -10.46
CA MET A 317 4.00 0.90 -11.17
C MET A 317 3.85 1.16 -12.67
N GLN A 318 4.89 1.74 -13.27
CA GLN A 318 4.90 2.01 -14.69
C GLN A 318 5.36 0.77 -15.45
N ASP A 319 4.62 0.42 -16.51
CA ASP A 319 5.13 -0.49 -17.53
C ASP A 319 5.95 0.33 -18.53
N PRO A 320 7.28 0.26 -18.52
CA PRO A 320 8.12 0.99 -19.48
C PRO A 320 7.88 0.53 -20.91
N SER A 321 7.23 -0.61 -21.13
CA SER A 321 6.87 -1.14 -22.44
C SER A 321 5.50 -0.66 -22.95
N ALA A 322 4.73 0.08 -22.16
CA ALA A 322 3.39 0.59 -22.50
C ALA A 322 3.41 1.72 -23.56
N THR A 323 4.41 1.79 -24.42
CA THR A 323 4.33 2.54 -25.66
C THR A 323 3.24 1.94 -26.54
N LEU A 324 2.25 2.76 -26.90
CA LEU A 324 1.02 2.38 -27.60
C LEU A 324 1.22 1.74 -28.99
N ILE A 325 2.45 1.61 -29.47
CA ILE A 325 2.78 1.06 -30.79
C ILE A 325 3.72 -0.13 -30.61
N PRO A 326 3.33 -1.35 -31.02
CA PRO A 326 4.22 -2.50 -31.02
C PRO A 326 5.35 -2.23 -32.02
N THR A 327 6.57 -2.03 -31.56
CA THR A 327 7.74 -2.11 -32.44
C THR A 327 8.19 -3.58 -32.49
N ALA A 328 8.55 -4.05 -33.68
CA ALA A 328 9.03 -5.43 -33.90
C ALA A 328 10.31 -5.78 -33.12
N GLN A 329 10.89 -4.83 -32.42
CA GLN A 329 12.14 -4.96 -31.64
C GLN A 329 11.92 -5.18 -30.13
N ASN A 330 10.67 -5.18 -29.66
CA ASN A 330 10.38 -5.45 -28.27
C ASN A 330 9.38 -6.63 -28.21
N PRO A 331 9.87 -7.88 -28.08
CA PRO A 331 9.01 -9.04 -27.84
C PRO A 331 8.52 -9.04 -26.40
N ALA A 332 8.03 -7.92 -25.91
CA ALA A 332 7.57 -7.73 -24.55
C ALA A 332 6.18 -8.38 -24.37
N ASP A 333 6.10 -9.66 -24.57
CA ASP A 333 4.95 -10.46 -24.21
C ASP A 333 5.16 -11.22 -22.88
N ASP A 334 6.30 -11.03 -22.23
CA ASP A 334 6.53 -11.46 -20.87
C ASP A 334 6.10 -10.33 -19.91
N LYS A 335 4.80 -10.16 -19.79
CA LYS A 335 4.29 -9.43 -18.62
C LYS A 335 4.60 -10.28 -17.40
N ASP A 336 5.47 -9.72 -16.59
CA ASP A 336 5.82 -10.24 -15.30
C ASP A 336 4.60 -10.12 -14.37
N GLY A 337 3.70 -11.06 -14.46
CA GLY A 337 2.45 -11.07 -13.71
C GLY A 337 2.66 -11.21 -12.21
N MET A 338 1.55 -11.32 -11.47
CA MET A 338 1.52 -11.50 -10.01
C MET A 338 2.26 -12.76 -9.52
N ARG A 339 2.60 -13.69 -10.42
CA ARG A 339 3.23 -14.98 -10.11
C ARG A 339 4.72 -15.02 -10.39
N ASP A 340 5.31 -13.98 -10.97
CA ASP A 340 6.72 -13.98 -11.34
C ASP A 340 7.62 -13.53 -10.18
N PHE A 341 8.06 -14.51 -9.40
CA PHE A 341 9.05 -14.37 -8.31
C PHE A 341 10.47 -14.69 -8.75
N SER A 342 10.77 -14.67 -10.06
CA SER A 342 12.13 -14.87 -10.55
C SER A 342 13.07 -13.77 -10.03
N PRO A 343 14.36 -14.06 -9.77
CA PRO A 343 15.31 -13.09 -9.25
C PRO A 343 15.42 -11.83 -10.10
N GLU A 344 15.47 -12.00 -11.42
CA GLU A 344 15.58 -10.88 -12.37
C GLU A 344 14.39 -9.92 -12.24
N THR A 345 13.15 -10.46 -12.18
CA THR A 345 11.93 -9.67 -12.08
C THR A 345 11.80 -9.00 -10.72
N VAL A 346 12.06 -9.71 -9.63
CA VAL A 346 12.02 -9.14 -8.27
C VAL A 346 13.03 -8.01 -8.13
N ASP A 347 14.27 -8.21 -8.57
CA ASP A 347 15.32 -7.19 -8.49
C ASP A 347 15.03 -5.97 -9.38
N ARG A 348 14.48 -6.18 -10.57
CA ARG A 348 14.06 -5.10 -11.44
C ARG A 348 12.96 -4.27 -10.77
N ARG A 349 11.90 -4.93 -10.25
CA ARG A 349 10.78 -4.27 -9.56
C ARG A 349 11.25 -3.48 -8.34
N ARG A 350 12.15 -4.05 -7.53
CA ARG A 350 12.74 -3.32 -6.39
C ARG A 350 13.47 -2.06 -6.83
N ARG A 351 14.32 -2.15 -7.88
CA ARG A 351 15.05 -0.98 -8.42
C ARG A 351 14.10 0.07 -9.01
N ASP A 352 13.11 -0.35 -9.79
CA ASP A 352 12.16 0.56 -10.41
C ASP A 352 11.27 1.23 -9.35
N GLY A 353 10.76 0.47 -8.38
CA GLY A 353 9.98 1.00 -7.26
C GLY A 353 10.75 2.04 -6.46
N PHE A 354 12.02 1.77 -6.15
CA PHE A 354 12.88 2.73 -5.46
C PHE A 354 13.05 4.02 -6.28
N ARG A 355 13.44 3.89 -7.55
CA ARG A 355 13.70 5.03 -8.42
C ARG A 355 12.45 5.90 -8.61
N PHE A 356 11.34 5.30 -9.02
CA PHE A 356 10.11 6.06 -9.28
C PHE A 356 9.55 6.70 -8.00
N ALA A 357 9.55 5.97 -6.88
CA ALA A 357 9.12 6.54 -5.62
C ALA A 357 10.01 7.71 -5.17
N HIS A 358 11.32 7.58 -5.29
CA HIS A 358 12.26 8.64 -4.97
C HIS A 358 12.02 9.88 -5.83
N ASP A 359 11.85 9.71 -7.15
CA ASP A 359 11.65 10.80 -8.10
C ASP A 359 10.32 11.56 -7.86
N ILE A 360 9.28 10.87 -7.36
CA ILE A 360 7.98 11.45 -7.05
C ILE A 360 7.95 12.06 -5.65
N LEU A 361 8.49 11.35 -4.66
CA LEU A 361 8.36 11.74 -3.25
C LEU A 361 9.31 12.88 -2.87
N ARG A 362 10.55 12.91 -3.40
CA ARG A 362 11.52 13.95 -3.06
C ARG A 362 10.95 15.36 -3.34
N PRO A 363 10.45 15.67 -4.56
CA PRO A 363 9.81 16.97 -4.80
C PRO A 363 8.56 17.21 -3.94
N ALA A 364 7.79 16.15 -3.64
CA ALA A 364 6.61 16.26 -2.78
C ALA A 364 6.97 16.67 -1.35
N PHE A 365 8.08 16.16 -0.81
CA PHE A 365 8.62 16.59 0.47
C PHE A 365 9.21 18.02 0.37
N GLU A 366 10.09 18.29 -0.59
CA GLU A 366 10.72 19.60 -0.77
C GLU A 366 9.70 20.73 -0.87
N ASN A 367 8.64 20.56 -1.66
CA ASN A 367 7.61 21.58 -1.86
C ASN A 367 6.83 21.93 -0.58
N ARG A 368 6.75 21.01 0.41
CA ARG A 368 6.06 21.27 1.68
C ARG A 368 6.79 22.25 2.57
N TRP A 369 8.12 22.35 2.44
CA TRP A 369 8.96 23.25 3.23
C TRP A 369 9.52 24.42 2.43
N ARG A 370 9.19 24.55 1.15
CA ARG A 370 9.51 25.76 0.39
C ARG A 370 8.72 26.92 0.98
N VAL A 371 9.43 27.91 1.51
CA VAL A 371 8.86 29.23 1.75
C VAL A 371 8.48 29.81 0.38
N PRO A 372 7.23 30.25 0.14
CA PRO A 372 6.90 30.94 -1.08
C PRO A 372 7.89 32.12 -1.26
N ASP A 373 8.56 32.20 -2.40
CA ASP A 373 9.41 33.33 -2.72
C ASP A 373 8.58 34.63 -2.50
N ALA A 374 9.14 35.55 -1.71
CA ALA A 374 8.50 36.84 -1.50
C ALA A 374 8.17 37.44 -2.88
N PRO A 375 6.97 38.02 -3.08
CA PRO A 375 6.61 38.58 -4.36
C PRO A 375 7.70 39.56 -4.77
N GLN A 376 8.29 39.34 -5.95
CA GLN A 376 9.29 40.25 -6.47
C GLN A 376 8.68 41.66 -6.54
N PRO A 377 9.37 42.70 -6.05
CA PRO A 377 8.86 44.04 -6.13
C PRO A 377 8.61 44.36 -7.62
N THR A 378 7.37 44.71 -7.93
CA THR A 378 6.98 45.20 -9.25
C THR A 378 7.95 46.32 -9.64
N PRO A 379 8.61 46.29 -10.81
CA PRO A 379 9.48 47.36 -11.22
C PRO A 379 8.63 48.62 -11.25
N ALA A 380 9.09 49.63 -10.49
CA ALA A 380 8.48 50.96 -10.49
C ALA A 380 8.47 51.45 -11.93
N GLY A 381 7.28 51.72 -12.43
CA GLY A 381 7.08 52.20 -13.81
C GLY A 381 7.90 53.44 -14.10
N SER A 382 8.59 53.39 -15.20
CA SER A 382 9.15 54.56 -15.89
C SER A 382 8.11 55.20 -16.80
#